data_aa2c675eabd8a020295c6011474e4f02
#
_entry.id   aa2c675eabd8a020295c6011474e4f02
#
_cell.length_a   1.000
_cell.length_b   1.000
_cell.length_c   1.000
_cell.angle_alpha   90.00
_cell.angle_beta   90.00
_cell.angle_gamma   90.00
#
_symmetry.space_group_name_H-M   'P 1'
#
loop_
_entity.id
_entity.type
_entity.pdbx_description
1 polymer ?
#
loop_
_entity_poly.entity_id
_entity_poly.type
_entity_poly.pdbx_seq_one_letter_code
_entity_poly.pdbx_strand_id
1 'polypeptide(L)'
;NAISDLNNDSKMDIISLDMLPENLKTYKTSGLEFPYQTYQYYLKNGYAPQFMQNTLHYNNGNETFSEAAYLSGIAATEWSWSPRVGDYDNDGFKDLYITNGILGATNDMDYINFISNEAIQKQLATEKSQRNLELSKQIPQKKVKNYFYKNNQDKTFSNVTSTWLSHENSFSNGGVSVDLDNDGDLDLVVNNINEEAYVLENNSNKIYQNNYLKVKFIGNSNNTFGIGATVKAYYKDQIITEENYTTKGYLSSVEPKIHLGLGDATIIDSL
;
A
#
# COMPACT_ATOMS: atom_id res chain seq x y z
N ASN A 1 5.45 -0.43 3.77
CA ASN A 1 6.09 0.79 3.29
C ASN A 1 6.52 0.60 1.84
N ALA A 2 6.57 1.71 1.07
CA ALA A 2 7.21 1.77 -0.23
C ALA A 2 8.01 3.08 -0.35
N ILE A 3 9.05 3.04 -1.17
CA ILE A 3 9.88 4.20 -1.49
C ILE A 3 9.87 4.31 -3.02
N SER A 4 9.47 5.45 -3.54
CA SER A 4 9.41 5.71 -4.98
C SER A 4 9.27 7.20 -5.24
N ASP A 5 9.69 7.67 -6.40
CA ASP A 5 9.41 9.03 -6.87
C ASP A 5 7.96 9.08 -7.37
N LEU A 6 7.05 9.68 -6.60
CA LEU A 6 5.60 9.71 -6.86
C LEU A 6 5.14 10.98 -7.57
N ASN A 7 5.98 12.01 -7.60
CA ASN A 7 5.67 13.30 -8.21
C ASN A 7 6.58 13.66 -9.40
N ASN A 8 7.43 12.71 -9.83
CA ASN A 8 8.40 12.83 -10.91
C ASN A 8 9.38 14.01 -10.73
N ASP A 9 9.82 14.29 -9.49
CA ASP A 9 10.83 15.31 -9.20
C ASP A 9 12.26 14.73 -9.03
N SER A 10 12.41 13.45 -9.31
CA SER A 10 13.66 12.66 -9.18
C SER A 10 14.16 12.48 -7.75
N LYS A 11 13.29 12.67 -6.75
CA LYS A 11 13.57 12.40 -5.35
C LYS A 11 12.66 11.28 -4.86
N MET A 12 13.18 10.41 -4.01
CA MET A 12 12.41 9.30 -3.47
C MET A 12 11.52 9.77 -2.34
N ASP A 13 10.22 9.55 -2.50
CA ASP A 13 9.18 9.77 -1.53
C ASP A 13 8.94 8.51 -0.71
N ILE A 14 8.28 8.63 0.44
CA ILE A 14 8.00 7.52 1.33
C ILE A 14 6.49 7.41 1.56
N ILE A 15 5.92 6.24 1.30
CA ILE A 15 4.57 5.90 1.70
C ILE A 15 4.59 4.82 2.78
N SER A 16 3.84 5.03 3.85
CA SER A 16 3.64 4.05 4.92
C SER A 16 2.16 3.88 5.19
N LEU A 17 1.74 2.63 5.32
CA LEU A 17 0.34 2.30 5.56
C LEU A 17 0.09 2.00 7.02
N ASP A 18 -1.09 2.34 7.48
CA ASP A 18 -1.62 2.08 8.80
C ASP A 18 -3.13 1.74 8.69
N MET A 19 -3.89 1.85 9.76
CA MET A 19 -5.22 1.26 9.90
C MET A 19 -6.33 2.29 10.17
N LEU A 20 -6.29 3.47 9.53
CA LEU A 20 -7.36 4.46 9.63
C LEU A 20 -8.55 4.07 8.73
N PRO A 21 -9.75 3.82 9.29
CA PRO A 21 -10.93 3.56 8.49
C PRO A 21 -11.41 4.79 7.70
N GLU A 22 -11.75 4.61 6.42
CA GLU A 22 -12.44 5.61 5.60
C GLU A 22 -13.86 5.87 6.12
N ASN A 23 -14.54 4.80 6.56
CA ASN A 23 -15.93 4.86 6.97
C ASN A 23 -16.07 5.32 8.42
N LEU A 24 -16.85 6.37 8.65
CA LEU A 24 -17.08 6.95 9.99
C LEU A 24 -17.66 5.94 11.00
N LYS A 25 -18.55 5.05 10.58
CA LYS A 25 -19.11 4.03 11.49
C LYS A 25 -18.00 3.10 11.98
N THR A 26 -17.19 2.58 11.05
CA THR A 26 -16.06 1.73 11.39
C THR A 26 -15.06 2.45 12.29
N TYR A 27 -14.74 3.71 11.99
CA TYR A 27 -13.86 4.53 12.81
C TYR A 27 -14.38 4.66 14.26
N LYS A 28 -15.66 4.91 14.44
CA LYS A 28 -16.29 5.05 15.78
C LYS A 28 -16.47 3.74 16.53
N THR A 29 -16.49 2.60 15.84
CA THR A 29 -16.60 1.27 16.44
C THR A 29 -15.27 0.52 16.57
N SER A 30 -14.18 1.09 16.07
CA SER A 30 -12.82 0.58 16.25
C SER A 30 -12.15 1.35 17.39
N GLY A 31 -11.61 0.67 18.38
CA GLY A 31 -10.92 1.30 19.52
C GLY A 31 -9.56 1.90 19.16
N LEU A 32 -9.50 2.72 18.12
CA LEU A 32 -8.26 3.24 17.56
C LEU A 32 -7.78 4.54 18.24
N GLU A 33 -8.68 5.29 18.86
CA GLU A 33 -8.33 6.56 19.48
C GLU A 33 -7.95 6.39 20.96
N PHE A 34 -6.85 7.01 21.35
CA PHE A 34 -6.58 7.24 22.76
C PHE A 34 -7.52 8.32 23.29
N PRO A 35 -8.12 8.13 24.49
CA PRO A 35 -8.79 9.21 25.18
C PRO A 35 -7.88 10.43 25.29
N TYR A 36 -8.41 11.63 25.08
CA TYR A 36 -7.63 12.87 25.08
C TYR A 36 -6.68 13.01 26.28
N GLN A 37 -7.16 12.64 27.46
CA GLN A 37 -6.34 12.72 28.69
C GLN A 37 -5.14 11.74 28.65
N THR A 38 -5.34 10.54 28.14
CA THR A 38 -4.28 9.54 27.98
C THR A 38 -3.25 10.02 26.96
N TYR A 39 -3.71 10.58 25.83
CA TYR A 39 -2.83 11.13 24.81
C TYR A 39 -1.98 12.29 25.36
N GLN A 40 -2.59 13.23 26.10
CA GLN A 40 -1.86 14.32 26.75
C GLN A 40 -0.87 13.82 27.81
N TYR A 41 -1.20 12.77 28.54
CA TYR A 41 -0.28 12.13 29.47
C TYR A 41 0.95 11.58 28.77
N TYR A 42 0.78 10.87 27.64
CA TYR A 42 1.91 10.38 26.85
C TYR A 42 2.82 11.50 26.36
N LEU A 43 2.26 12.57 25.79
CA LEU A 43 3.05 13.72 25.33
C LEU A 43 3.85 14.37 26.45
N LYS A 44 3.24 14.54 27.64
CA LYS A 44 3.92 15.10 28.82
C LYS A 44 5.06 14.21 29.34
N ASN A 45 5.00 12.91 29.08
CA ASN A 45 6.05 11.97 29.48
C ASN A 45 7.08 11.69 28.36
N GLY A 46 7.13 12.54 27.32
CA GLY A 46 8.14 12.50 26.27
C GLY A 46 7.92 11.47 25.18
N TYR A 47 6.71 10.87 25.09
CA TYR A 47 6.36 10.03 23.96
C TYR A 47 6.10 10.90 22.73
N ALA A 48 6.53 10.41 21.56
CA ALA A 48 6.24 11.06 20.30
C ALA A 48 4.73 11.02 19.98
N PRO A 49 4.19 12.03 19.28
CA PRO A 49 2.84 11.95 18.73
C PRO A 49 2.65 10.70 17.86
N GLN A 50 1.52 10.03 18.02
CA GLN A 50 1.15 8.88 17.19
C GLN A 50 -0.15 9.19 16.45
N PHE A 51 -0.14 8.90 15.15
CA PHE A 51 -1.29 9.10 14.28
C PHE A 51 -1.55 7.79 13.54
N MET A 52 -2.76 7.25 13.69
CA MET A 52 -3.20 6.05 12.97
C MET A 52 -3.78 6.45 11.62
N GLN A 53 -2.92 6.66 10.65
CA GLN A 53 -3.27 7.01 9.26
C GLN A 53 -2.18 6.53 8.31
N ASN A 54 -2.53 6.32 7.06
CA ASN A 54 -1.49 6.24 6.05
C ASN A 54 -0.72 7.56 5.99
N THR A 55 0.56 7.48 5.69
CA THR A 55 1.41 8.66 5.53
C THR A 55 2.05 8.66 4.16
N LEU A 56 2.13 9.85 3.57
CA LEU A 56 2.85 10.12 2.33
C LEU A 56 3.81 11.28 2.58
N HIS A 57 5.08 10.99 2.55
CA HIS A 57 6.14 11.96 2.78
C HIS A 57 6.81 12.31 1.45
N TYR A 58 6.49 13.47 0.91
CA TYR A 58 7.21 14.03 -0.25
C TYR A 58 8.57 14.57 0.19
N ASN A 59 9.61 14.17 -0.53
CA ASN A 59 10.98 14.59 -0.28
C ASN A 59 11.22 16.01 -0.80
N ASN A 60 11.52 16.95 0.07
CA ASN A 60 11.76 18.35 -0.30
C ASN A 60 13.16 18.61 -0.90
N GLY A 61 14.06 17.60 -0.91
CA GLY A 61 15.41 17.70 -1.46
C GLY A 61 16.41 18.47 -0.58
N ASN A 62 16.05 18.82 0.63
CA ASN A 62 16.87 19.55 1.60
C ASN A 62 16.96 18.82 2.95
N GLU A 63 16.94 17.47 2.90
CA GLU A 63 16.93 16.57 4.07
C GLU A 63 15.65 16.66 4.91
N THR A 64 14.58 17.26 4.36
CA THR A 64 13.27 17.30 5.01
C THR A 64 12.20 16.66 4.14
N PHE A 65 11.10 16.26 4.77
CA PHE A 65 9.92 15.69 4.13
C PHE A 65 8.66 16.45 4.51
N SER A 66 7.70 16.51 3.60
CA SER A 66 6.36 17.05 3.85
C SER A 66 5.35 15.91 3.89
N GLU A 67 4.67 15.72 5.03
CA GLU A 67 3.56 14.77 5.13
C GLU A 67 2.34 15.33 4.39
N ALA A 68 1.76 14.54 3.50
CA ALA A 68 0.72 14.99 2.58
C ALA A 68 -0.42 13.98 2.37
N ALA A 69 -0.56 12.90 3.15
CA ALA A 69 -1.54 11.86 2.89
C ALA A 69 -2.99 12.36 2.86
N TYR A 70 -3.35 13.31 3.74
CA TYR A 70 -4.67 13.95 3.69
C TYR A 70 -4.85 14.83 2.45
N LEU A 71 -3.85 15.65 2.12
CA LEU A 71 -3.88 16.48 0.91
C LEU A 71 -3.99 15.61 -0.35
N SER A 72 -3.26 14.52 -0.37
CA SER A 72 -3.20 13.58 -1.48
C SER A 72 -4.41 12.63 -1.56
N GLY A 73 -5.30 12.63 -0.56
CA GLY A 73 -6.53 11.84 -0.56
C GLY A 73 -6.36 10.35 -0.23
N ILE A 74 -5.24 9.94 0.37
CA ILE A 74 -4.91 8.52 0.63
C ILE A 74 -4.75 8.18 2.12
N ALA A 75 -5.10 9.08 3.02
CA ALA A 75 -4.86 8.94 4.46
C ALA A 75 -5.61 7.79 5.13
N ALA A 76 -6.76 7.36 4.59
CA ALA A 76 -7.66 6.41 5.21
C ALA A 76 -8.08 5.30 4.25
N THR A 77 -7.65 4.08 4.52
CA THR A 77 -7.90 2.89 3.66
C THR A 77 -8.20 1.62 4.47
N GLU A 78 -8.70 1.74 5.67
CA GLU A 78 -8.97 0.62 6.58
C GLU A 78 -7.68 -0.03 7.15
N TRP A 79 -7.68 -1.36 7.33
CA TRP A 79 -6.56 -2.11 7.87
C TRP A 79 -5.60 -2.50 6.74
N SER A 80 -4.65 -1.63 6.47
CA SER A 80 -3.82 -1.68 5.28
C SER A 80 -2.46 -2.35 5.51
N TRP A 81 -1.98 -3.10 4.50
CA TRP A 81 -0.77 -3.91 4.61
C TRP A 81 0.31 -3.53 3.60
N SER A 82 0.05 -3.70 2.32
CA SER A 82 1.05 -3.53 1.27
C SER A 82 0.68 -2.40 0.33
N PRO A 83 1.50 -1.32 0.27
CA PRO A 83 1.42 -0.36 -0.82
C PRO A 83 2.14 -0.94 -2.04
N ARG A 84 1.42 -1.04 -3.16
CA ARG A 84 1.98 -1.40 -4.47
C ARG A 84 2.01 -0.16 -5.34
N VAL A 85 3.21 0.38 -5.51
CA VAL A 85 3.46 1.53 -6.37
C VAL A 85 3.87 1.03 -7.74
N GLY A 86 3.21 1.50 -8.79
CA GLY A 86 3.48 1.16 -10.19
C GLY A 86 2.68 2.06 -11.12
N ASP A 87 3.15 2.24 -12.31
CA ASP A 87 2.43 2.94 -13.37
C ASP A 87 1.55 1.91 -14.11
N TYR A 88 0.27 1.84 -13.71
CA TYR A 88 -0.62 0.78 -14.20
C TYR A 88 -1.37 1.15 -15.48
N ASP A 89 -1.41 2.42 -15.85
CA ASP A 89 -1.97 2.85 -17.13
C ASP A 89 -0.91 3.40 -18.10
N ASN A 90 0.37 3.23 -17.75
CA ASN A 90 1.53 3.64 -18.54
C ASN A 90 1.54 5.14 -18.90
N ASP A 91 0.94 6.01 -18.08
CA ASP A 91 0.86 7.44 -18.35
C ASP A 91 2.13 8.22 -17.93
N GLY A 92 3.11 7.53 -17.32
CA GLY A 92 4.37 8.10 -16.85
C GLY A 92 4.35 8.50 -15.37
N PHE A 93 3.22 8.34 -14.69
CA PHE A 93 3.08 8.64 -13.26
C PHE A 93 2.69 7.38 -12.49
N LYS A 94 3.27 7.22 -11.33
CA LYS A 94 3.04 6.01 -10.51
C LYS A 94 1.75 6.11 -9.74
N ASP A 95 0.92 5.12 -9.90
CA ASP A 95 -0.33 4.87 -9.18
C ASP A 95 -0.07 4.07 -7.91
N LEU A 96 -1.13 3.86 -7.12
CA LEU A 96 -1.04 3.16 -5.86
C LEU A 96 -2.17 2.14 -5.71
N TYR A 97 -1.81 0.87 -5.50
CA TYR A 97 -2.72 -0.17 -5.04
C TYR A 97 -2.42 -0.51 -3.58
N ILE A 98 -3.45 -0.60 -2.73
CA ILE A 98 -3.33 -0.87 -1.30
C ILE A 98 -4.13 -2.12 -0.93
N THR A 99 -3.44 -3.11 -0.37
CA THR A 99 -4.06 -4.33 0.14
C THR A 99 -4.60 -4.11 1.55
N ASN A 100 -5.77 -4.67 1.84
CA ASN A 100 -6.48 -4.48 3.09
C ASN A 100 -7.09 -5.77 3.63
N GLY A 101 -7.36 -5.75 4.93
CA GLY A 101 -8.14 -6.76 5.63
C GLY A 101 -7.45 -7.34 6.85
N ILE A 102 -8.25 -7.74 7.82
CA ILE A 102 -7.78 -8.42 9.03
C ILE A 102 -8.67 -9.61 9.36
N LEU A 103 -8.06 -10.77 9.51
CA LEU A 103 -8.77 -12.01 9.86
C LEU A 103 -9.40 -11.94 11.26
N GLY A 104 -8.79 -11.19 12.16
CA GLY A 104 -9.28 -11.03 13.51
C GLY A 104 -9.24 -9.57 13.96
N ALA A 105 -10.38 -8.87 13.91
CA ALA A 105 -10.50 -7.46 14.30
C ALA A 105 -10.48 -7.32 15.84
N THR A 106 -9.31 -7.42 16.44
CA THR A 106 -9.11 -7.31 17.89
C THR A 106 -9.37 -5.90 18.44
N ASN A 107 -9.44 -4.91 17.57
CA ASN A 107 -9.78 -3.52 17.88
C ASN A 107 -11.28 -3.22 17.78
N ASP A 108 -12.12 -4.20 17.44
CA ASP A 108 -13.58 -4.03 17.44
C ASP A 108 -14.11 -3.78 18.86
N MET A 109 -14.84 -2.69 19.07
CA MET A 109 -15.29 -2.25 20.38
C MET A 109 -16.30 -3.22 21.02
N ASP A 110 -17.12 -3.89 20.23
CA ASP A 110 -18.05 -4.89 20.74
C ASP A 110 -17.28 -6.11 21.23
N TYR A 111 -16.25 -6.53 20.50
CA TYR A 111 -15.34 -7.59 20.93
C TYR A 111 -14.54 -7.19 22.18
N ILE A 112 -13.99 -5.98 22.23
CA ILE A 112 -13.26 -5.45 23.40
C ILE A 112 -14.19 -5.45 24.64
N ASN A 113 -15.41 -4.96 24.50
CA ASN A 113 -16.39 -4.96 25.58
C ASN A 113 -16.75 -6.38 26.02
N PHE A 114 -16.92 -7.31 25.10
CA PHE A 114 -17.16 -8.71 25.38
C PHE A 114 -16.03 -9.34 26.20
N ILE A 115 -14.78 -9.23 25.75
CA ILE A 115 -13.64 -9.82 26.47
C ILE A 115 -13.33 -9.12 27.79
N SER A 116 -13.71 -7.85 27.95
CA SER A 116 -13.52 -7.08 29.18
C SER A 116 -14.57 -7.42 30.29
N ASN A 117 -15.57 -8.23 29.97
CA ASN A 117 -16.59 -8.64 30.96
C ASN A 117 -15.93 -9.47 32.06
N GLU A 118 -16.24 -9.13 33.35
CA GLU A 118 -15.62 -9.79 34.49
C GLU A 118 -15.86 -11.31 34.54
N ALA A 119 -17.04 -11.77 34.11
CA ALA A 119 -17.36 -13.20 34.08
C ALA A 119 -16.47 -13.93 33.04
N ILE A 120 -16.25 -13.31 31.90
CA ILE A 120 -15.35 -13.81 30.83
C ILE A 120 -13.91 -13.81 31.34
N GLN A 121 -13.45 -12.73 31.96
CA GLN A 121 -12.12 -12.63 32.54
C GLN A 121 -11.84 -13.68 33.63
N LYS A 122 -12.79 -13.92 34.51
CA LYS A 122 -12.69 -14.97 35.53
C LYS A 122 -12.62 -16.37 34.90
N GLN A 123 -13.37 -16.58 33.84
CA GLN A 123 -13.35 -17.84 33.11
C GLN A 123 -12.00 -18.04 32.37
N LEU A 124 -11.43 -16.98 31.79
CA LEU A 124 -10.12 -17.01 31.13
C LEU A 124 -8.99 -17.35 32.11
N ALA A 125 -9.07 -16.90 33.32
CA ALA A 125 -8.06 -17.17 34.36
C ALA A 125 -8.01 -18.64 34.82
N THR A 126 -9.07 -19.39 34.62
CA THR A 126 -9.22 -20.76 35.18
C THR A 126 -8.92 -21.90 34.20
N GLU A 127 -8.99 -21.68 32.87
CA GLU A 127 -8.80 -22.72 31.83
C GLU A 127 -7.94 -22.24 30.65
N LYS A 128 -6.63 -22.42 30.75
CA LYS A 128 -5.65 -21.72 29.88
C LYS A 128 -5.52 -22.15 28.44
N SER A 129 -5.90 -23.33 27.98
CA SER A 129 -5.51 -23.76 26.62
C SER A 129 -6.67 -23.97 25.62
N GLN A 130 -7.72 -24.67 25.98
CA GLN A 130 -8.84 -24.92 25.04
C GLN A 130 -9.75 -23.68 24.85
N ARG A 131 -9.89 -22.88 25.88
CA ARG A 131 -10.76 -21.71 25.87
C ARG A 131 -10.19 -20.51 25.13
N ASN A 132 -8.87 -20.33 25.12
CA ASN A 132 -8.22 -19.33 24.26
C ASN A 132 -8.51 -19.58 22.78
N LEU A 133 -8.61 -20.85 22.38
CA LEU A 133 -8.98 -21.24 21.02
C LEU A 133 -10.45 -20.93 20.70
N GLU A 134 -11.36 -21.09 21.67
CA GLU A 134 -12.78 -20.77 21.45
C GLU A 134 -13.06 -19.28 21.41
N LEU A 135 -12.35 -18.50 22.23
CA LEU A 135 -12.42 -17.04 22.19
C LEU A 135 -11.81 -16.46 20.94
N SER A 136 -10.73 -17.05 20.44
CA SER A 136 -10.16 -16.62 19.16
C SER A 136 -11.10 -16.80 17.97
N LYS A 137 -12.00 -17.79 18.04
CA LYS A 137 -13.05 -18.00 17.02
C LYS A 137 -14.17 -16.94 17.08
N GLN A 138 -14.28 -16.21 18.19
CA GLN A 138 -15.27 -15.15 18.36
C GLN A 138 -14.76 -13.77 17.93
N ILE A 139 -13.47 -13.66 17.60
CA ILE A 139 -12.93 -12.42 17.07
C ILE A 139 -13.61 -12.11 15.73
N PRO A 140 -14.21 -10.92 15.58
CA PRO A 140 -14.87 -10.55 14.33
C PRO A 140 -13.93 -10.62 13.16
N GLN A 141 -14.36 -11.25 12.09
CA GLN A 141 -13.64 -11.24 10.81
C GLN A 141 -14.06 -10.01 10.00
N LYS A 142 -13.09 -9.26 9.48
CA LYS A 142 -13.37 -8.04 8.74
C LYS A 142 -12.76 -8.09 7.37
N LYS A 143 -13.52 -8.58 6.40
CA LYS A 143 -13.20 -8.47 4.98
C LYS A 143 -13.47 -7.05 4.52
N VAL A 144 -12.48 -6.45 3.88
CA VAL A 144 -12.59 -5.09 3.36
C VAL A 144 -12.10 -5.03 1.92
N LYS A 145 -12.46 -3.97 1.21
CA LYS A 145 -11.99 -3.75 -0.15
C LYS A 145 -10.50 -3.38 -0.15
N ASN A 146 -9.79 -3.80 -1.17
CA ASN A 146 -8.52 -3.20 -1.52
C ASN A 146 -8.77 -1.88 -2.24
N TYR A 147 -7.81 -0.97 -2.23
CA TYR A 147 -7.96 0.35 -2.86
C TYR A 147 -7.04 0.50 -4.05
N PHE A 148 -7.54 1.17 -5.08
CA PHE A 148 -6.74 1.62 -6.20
C PHE A 148 -6.85 3.13 -6.34
N TYR A 149 -5.71 3.79 -6.41
CA TYR A 149 -5.60 5.23 -6.54
C TYR A 149 -4.79 5.58 -7.78
N LYS A 150 -5.41 6.34 -8.70
CA LYS A 150 -4.73 6.91 -9.85
C LYS A 150 -4.05 8.22 -9.46
N ASN A 151 -2.81 8.40 -9.88
CA ASN A 151 -2.07 9.65 -9.71
C ASN A 151 -2.63 10.75 -10.61
N ASN A 152 -2.97 11.90 -10.04
CA ASN A 152 -3.51 13.04 -10.79
C ASN A 152 -2.41 13.98 -11.32
N GLN A 153 -1.13 13.67 -11.16
CA GLN A 153 0.03 14.45 -11.60
C GLN A 153 0.20 15.80 -10.88
N ASP A 154 -0.57 16.06 -9.84
CA ASP A 154 -0.60 17.29 -9.05
C ASP A 154 -0.34 17.07 -7.55
N LYS A 155 0.26 15.90 -7.20
CA LYS A 155 0.49 15.40 -5.83
C LYS A 155 -0.77 14.90 -5.12
N THR A 156 -1.89 14.78 -5.84
CA THR A 156 -3.12 14.17 -5.34
C THR A 156 -3.40 12.86 -6.05
N PHE A 157 -4.29 12.04 -5.48
CA PHE A 157 -4.70 10.77 -6.04
C PHE A 157 -6.23 10.68 -6.09
N SER A 158 -6.75 10.11 -7.15
CA SER A 158 -8.17 9.80 -7.30
C SER A 158 -8.44 8.34 -6.94
N ASN A 159 -9.40 8.09 -6.06
CA ASN A 159 -9.84 6.74 -5.76
C ASN A 159 -10.63 6.15 -6.95
N VAL A 160 -9.98 5.25 -7.68
CA VAL A 160 -10.53 4.57 -8.85
C VAL A 160 -10.90 3.10 -8.59
N THR A 161 -10.98 2.71 -7.31
CA THR A 161 -11.25 1.34 -6.89
C THR A 161 -12.46 0.73 -7.59
N SER A 162 -13.58 1.46 -7.66
CA SER A 162 -14.84 0.96 -8.25
C SER A 162 -14.81 0.83 -9.78
N THR A 163 -13.86 1.47 -10.44
CA THR A 163 -13.72 1.44 -11.91
C THR A 163 -12.61 0.53 -12.39
N TRP A 164 -11.57 0.37 -11.59
CA TRP A 164 -10.39 -0.42 -11.96
C TRP A 164 -10.36 -1.82 -11.33
N LEU A 165 -11.14 -2.06 -10.27
CA LEU A 165 -11.17 -3.36 -9.61
C LEU A 165 -12.55 -4.01 -9.69
N SER A 166 -12.56 -5.32 -9.91
CA SER A 166 -13.78 -6.14 -10.03
C SER A 166 -13.82 -7.30 -9.03
N HIS A 167 -12.96 -7.31 -8.00
CA HIS A 167 -12.91 -8.38 -7.02
C HIS A 167 -13.70 -8.07 -5.75
N GLU A 168 -14.08 -9.13 -5.03
CA GLU A 168 -14.79 -9.05 -3.74
C GLU A 168 -13.87 -8.55 -2.60
N ASN A 169 -14.48 -8.20 -1.47
CA ASN A 169 -13.75 -7.92 -0.24
C ASN A 169 -13.00 -9.16 0.27
N SER A 170 -11.82 -8.98 0.82
CA SER A 170 -10.92 -10.06 1.20
C SER A 170 -10.11 -9.76 2.47
N PHE A 171 -9.23 -10.68 2.83
CA PHE A 171 -8.16 -10.49 3.80
C PHE A 171 -6.83 -10.45 3.05
N SER A 172 -6.60 -9.39 2.29
CA SER A 172 -5.42 -9.24 1.45
C SER A 172 -4.22 -8.72 2.24
N ASN A 173 -3.05 -9.31 2.02
CA ASN A 173 -1.82 -8.90 2.67
C ASN A 173 -0.75 -8.49 1.65
N GLY A 174 0.08 -9.43 1.19
CA GLY A 174 1.12 -9.18 0.20
C GLY A 174 0.55 -9.05 -1.20
N GLY A 175 1.25 -8.35 -2.07
CA GLY A 175 0.90 -8.23 -3.46
C GLY A 175 2.11 -7.96 -4.34
N VAL A 176 2.05 -8.37 -5.60
CA VAL A 176 3.12 -8.22 -6.59
C VAL A 176 2.55 -7.57 -7.83
N SER A 177 3.27 -6.57 -8.36
CA SER A 177 3.02 -6.01 -9.69
C SER A 177 3.99 -6.65 -10.66
N VAL A 178 3.47 -7.20 -11.74
CA VAL A 178 4.24 -7.94 -12.76
C VAL A 178 3.46 -7.95 -14.07
N ASP A 179 4.13 -7.88 -15.19
CA ASP A 179 3.51 -8.10 -16.50
C ASP A 179 3.56 -9.60 -16.81
N LEU A 180 2.43 -10.30 -16.58
CA LEU A 180 2.33 -11.77 -16.64
C LEU A 180 2.19 -12.31 -18.06
N ASP A 181 1.49 -11.60 -18.93
CA ASP A 181 1.23 -12.01 -20.30
C ASP A 181 2.14 -11.35 -21.33
N ASN A 182 3.02 -10.45 -20.88
CA ASN A 182 3.98 -9.70 -21.67
C ASN A 182 3.32 -8.73 -22.69
N ASP A 183 2.18 -8.19 -22.36
CA ASP A 183 1.46 -7.23 -23.19
C ASP A 183 1.87 -5.77 -22.90
N GLY A 184 2.65 -5.54 -21.83
CA GLY A 184 3.30 -4.26 -21.54
C GLY A 184 2.60 -3.42 -20.50
N ASP A 185 1.55 -3.91 -19.88
CA ASP A 185 1.00 -3.29 -18.68
C ASP A 185 1.25 -4.15 -17.41
N LEU A 186 1.09 -3.56 -16.25
CA LEU A 186 1.39 -4.23 -14.99
C LEU A 186 0.14 -4.87 -14.42
N ASP A 187 0.14 -6.20 -14.31
CA ASP A 187 -0.85 -6.99 -13.59
C ASP A 187 -0.60 -6.99 -12.08
N LEU A 188 -1.57 -7.49 -11.34
CA LEU A 188 -1.49 -7.67 -9.89
C LEU A 188 -1.74 -9.12 -9.48
N VAL A 189 -0.85 -9.66 -8.66
CA VAL A 189 -1.09 -10.90 -7.92
C VAL A 189 -1.15 -10.56 -6.43
N VAL A 190 -2.27 -10.90 -5.78
CA VAL A 190 -2.54 -10.52 -4.39
C VAL A 190 -2.80 -11.75 -3.55
N ASN A 191 -2.05 -11.88 -2.46
CA ASN A 191 -2.24 -12.99 -1.51
C ASN A 191 -3.37 -12.67 -0.53
N ASN A 192 -4.28 -13.63 -0.37
CA ASN A 192 -5.40 -13.57 0.57
C ASN A 192 -5.26 -14.62 1.67
N ILE A 193 -5.61 -14.27 2.92
CA ILE A 193 -5.59 -15.22 4.03
C ILE A 193 -6.80 -16.15 3.93
N ASN A 194 -6.57 -17.46 3.93
CA ASN A 194 -7.59 -18.51 3.88
C ASN A 194 -8.52 -18.44 2.65
N GLU A 195 -8.11 -17.77 1.59
CA GLU A 195 -8.85 -17.61 0.34
C GLU A 195 -7.89 -17.74 -0.84
N GLU A 196 -8.43 -17.92 -2.03
CA GLU A 196 -7.64 -17.95 -3.26
C GLU A 196 -6.96 -16.59 -3.49
N ALA A 197 -5.75 -16.65 -4.02
CA ALA A 197 -5.05 -15.44 -4.44
C ALA A 197 -5.80 -14.77 -5.61
N TYR A 198 -5.82 -13.45 -5.64
CA TYR A 198 -6.28 -12.75 -6.83
C TYR A 198 -5.15 -12.66 -7.85
N VAL A 199 -5.49 -12.97 -9.10
CA VAL A 199 -4.68 -12.67 -10.27
C VAL A 199 -5.51 -11.72 -11.13
N LEU A 200 -5.12 -10.46 -11.12
CA LEU A 200 -5.86 -9.37 -11.76
C LEU A 200 -5.10 -8.97 -13.02
N GLU A 201 -5.66 -9.33 -14.17
CA GLU A 201 -5.18 -8.91 -15.48
C GLU A 201 -5.47 -7.43 -15.66
N ASN A 202 -4.45 -6.66 -15.99
CA ASN A 202 -4.59 -5.29 -16.42
C ASN A 202 -5.02 -5.26 -17.90
N ASN A 203 -5.83 -4.32 -18.28
CA ASN A 203 -6.29 -4.13 -19.64
C ASN A 203 -6.08 -2.68 -20.11
N SER A 204 -5.16 -1.98 -19.48
CA SER A 204 -4.91 -0.56 -19.80
C SER A 204 -4.46 -0.37 -21.24
N ASN A 205 -3.67 -1.30 -21.79
CA ASN A 205 -3.23 -1.31 -23.19
C ASN A 205 -4.39 -1.41 -24.20
N LYS A 206 -5.54 -1.97 -23.79
CA LYS A 206 -6.77 -2.05 -24.61
C LYS A 206 -7.60 -0.76 -24.56
N ILE A 207 -7.34 0.10 -23.55
CA ILE A 207 -8.09 1.33 -23.27
C ILE A 207 -7.27 2.55 -23.69
N TYR A 208 -5.98 2.55 -23.38
CA TYR A 208 -5.05 3.64 -23.64
C TYR A 208 -4.02 3.22 -24.69
N GLN A 209 -3.52 4.17 -25.45
CA GLN A 209 -2.42 3.94 -26.40
C GLN A 209 -1.10 4.47 -25.83
N ASN A 210 -0.85 4.14 -24.57
CA ASN A 210 0.36 4.55 -23.88
C ASN A 210 1.52 3.59 -24.17
N ASN A 211 2.72 4.14 -24.24
CA ASN A 211 3.95 3.38 -24.49
C ASN A 211 4.65 3.09 -23.16
N TYR A 212 5.54 2.12 -23.17
CA TYR A 212 6.32 1.74 -21.99
C TYR A 212 7.76 1.36 -22.36
N LEU A 213 8.63 1.33 -21.37
CA LEU A 213 9.99 0.80 -21.47
C LEU A 213 10.25 -0.20 -20.35
N LYS A 214 10.74 -1.39 -20.69
CA LYS A 214 11.27 -2.35 -19.72
C LYS A 214 12.80 -2.34 -19.74
N VAL A 215 13.41 -2.15 -18.57
CA VAL A 215 14.87 -2.16 -18.39
C VAL A 215 15.27 -3.43 -17.64
N LYS A 216 16.10 -4.25 -18.28
CA LYS A 216 16.70 -5.45 -17.69
C LYS A 216 18.21 -5.21 -17.52
N PHE A 217 18.70 -5.49 -16.33
CA PHE A 217 20.13 -5.32 -16.02
C PHE A 217 20.91 -6.59 -16.30
N ILE A 218 22.12 -6.41 -16.78
CA ILE A 218 23.14 -7.47 -16.93
C ILE A 218 24.39 -6.99 -16.22
N GLY A 219 24.52 -7.36 -14.96
CA GLY A 219 25.65 -7.01 -14.12
C GLY A 219 26.74 -8.10 -14.10
N ASN A 220 27.75 -7.88 -13.26
CA ASN A 220 28.81 -8.86 -13.01
C ASN A 220 28.36 -9.96 -12.02
N SER A 221 29.23 -10.93 -11.75
CA SER A 221 28.96 -12.07 -10.89
C SER A 221 28.52 -11.71 -9.46
N ASN A 222 28.85 -10.53 -8.95
CA ASN A 222 28.48 -10.10 -7.59
C ASN A 222 27.13 -9.41 -7.54
N ASN A 223 26.64 -8.87 -8.64
CA ASN A 223 25.35 -8.23 -8.74
C ASN A 223 24.77 -8.38 -10.16
N THR A 224 24.43 -9.61 -10.53
CA THR A 224 23.96 -9.98 -11.87
C THR A 224 22.70 -9.22 -12.29
N PHE A 225 21.85 -8.91 -11.34
CA PHE A 225 20.56 -8.27 -11.59
C PHE A 225 20.58 -6.74 -11.42
N GLY A 226 21.73 -6.13 -11.14
CA GLY A 226 21.84 -4.68 -10.96
C GLY A 226 21.00 -4.14 -9.79
N ILE A 227 20.87 -4.91 -8.69
CA ILE A 227 20.13 -4.46 -7.50
C ILE A 227 20.76 -3.17 -6.96
N GLY A 228 19.94 -2.16 -6.68
CA GLY A 228 20.37 -0.83 -6.25
C GLY A 228 20.72 0.12 -7.39
N ALA A 229 20.58 -0.31 -8.66
CA ALA A 229 20.76 0.59 -9.79
C ALA A 229 19.57 1.57 -9.88
N THR A 230 19.86 2.82 -10.17
CA THR A 230 18.87 3.86 -10.47
C THR A 230 18.82 4.11 -11.98
N VAL A 231 17.62 4.13 -12.55
CA VAL A 231 17.37 4.50 -13.94
C VAL A 231 16.66 5.84 -13.98
N LYS A 232 17.12 6.73 -14.86
CA LYS A 232 16.42 7.98 -15.19
C LYS A 232 16.17 8.02 -16.69
N ALA A 233 14.91 8.02 -17.08
CA ALA A 233 14.49 8.20 -18.46
C ALA A 233 14.12 9.65 -18.69
N TYR A 234 14.75 10.26 -19.69
CA TYR A 234 14.48 11.63 -20.12
C TYR A 234 13.75 11.59 -21.45
N TYR A 235 12.57 12.17 -21.51
CA TYR A 235 11.78 12.27 -22.74
C TYR A 235 10.89 13.50 -22.70
N LYS A 236 10.82 14.23 -23.80
CA LYS A 236 10.18 15.55 -23.83
C LYS A 236 10.75 16.42 -22.68
N ASP A 237 9.91 17.04 -21.88
CA ASP A 237 10.30 17.82 -20.70
C ASP A 237 10.09 17.05 -19.37
N GLN A 238 10.07 15.72 -19.43
CA GLN A 238 9.80 14.86 -18.26
C GLN A 238 11.02 14.01 -17.91
N ILE A 239 11.11 13.65 -16.63
CA ILE A 239 12.10 12.72 -16.09
C ILE A 239 11.35 11.70 -15.25
N ILE A 240 11.49 10.43 -15.57
CA ILE A 240 11.02 9.34 -14.71
C ILE A 240 12.22 8.71 -14.04
N THR A 241 12.16 8.59 -12.72
CA THR A 241 13.21 7.95 -11.93
C THR A 241 12.67 6.68 -11.26
N GLU A 242 13.41 5.58 -11.38
CA GLU A 242 13.08 4.32 -10.73
C GLU A 242 14.34 3.62 -10.22
N GLU A 243 14.22 2.99 -9.06
CA GLU A 243 15.29 2.21 -8.44
C GLU A 243 15.01 0.72 -8.52
N ASN A 244 16.02 -0.06 -8.88
CA ASN A 244 15.92 -1.51 -9.03
C ASN A 244 16.11 -2.22 -7.68
N TYR A 245 15.02 -2.30 -6.90
CA TYR A 245 14.91 -3.11 -5.69
C TYR A 245 13.82 -4.16 -5.86
N THR A 246 14.11 -5.38 -5.43
CA THR A 246 13.16 -6.50 -5.51
C THR A 246 12.19 -6.51 -4.34
N THR A 247 12.58 -6.03 -3.15
CA THR A 247 11.72 -5.99 -1.98
C THR A 247 10.83 -4.74 -2.04
N LYS A 248 9.55 -4.93 -2.31
CA LYS A 248 8.57 -3.84 -2.45
C LYS A 248 7.26 -4.21 -1.75
N GLY A 249 6.88 -3.43 -0.74
CA GLY A 249 5.66 -3.65 0.06
C GLY A 249 5.79 -4.74 1.13
N TYR A 250 4.67 -5.05 1.78
CA TYR A 250 4.60 -6.01 2.88
C TYR A 250 4.74 -7.44 2.38
N LEU A 251 5.71 -8.19 2.90
CA LEU A 251 6.00 -9.59 2.56
C LEU A 251 5.98 -9.88 1.04
N SER A 252 6.50 -8.95 0.24
CA SER A 252 6.38 -9.00 -1.21
C SER A 252 7.71 -8.74 -1.90
N SER A 253 7.93 -9.46 -3.01
CA SER A 253 9.13 -9.31 -3.84
C SER A 253 8.72 -9.34 -5.32
N VAL A 254 9.38 -8.52 -6.11
CA VAL A 254 9.15 -8.39 -7.56
C VAL A 254 10.38 -8.86 -8.34
N GLU A 255 10.23 -9.08 -9.64
CA GLU A 255 11.35 -9.36 -10.51
C GLU A 255 12.32 -8.17 -10.58
N PRO A 256 13.64 -8.43 -10.77
CA PRO A 256 14.66 -7.39 -10.87
C PRO A 256 14.67 -6.73 -12.26
N LYS A 257 13.57 -6.11 -12.62
CA LYS A 257 13.37 -5.31 -13.83
C LYS A 257 12.70 -4.01 -13.46
N ILE A 258 12.95 -2.99 -14.23
CA ILE A 258 12.27 -1.71 -14.13
C ILE A 258 11.26 -1.61 -15.28
N HIS A 259 10.04 -1.22 -14.92
CA HIS A 259 8.98 -0.86 -15.85
C HIS A 259 8.71 0.64 -15.74
N LEU A 260 8.70 1.35 -16.86
CA LEU A 260 8.45 2.78 -16.96
C LEU A 260 7.36 3.01 -18.00
N GLY A 261 6.21 3.57 -17.60
CA GLY A 261 5.26 4.12 -18.56
C GLY A 261 5.79 5.41 -19.17
N LEU A 262 5.45 5.67 -20.41
CA LEU A 262 5.97 6.80 -21.19
C LEU A 262 4.84 7.67 -21.77
N GLY A 263 3.59 7.35 -21.44
CA GLY A 263 2.43 8.00 -22.05
C GLY A 263 2.45 7.88 -23.58
N ASP A 264 2.25 8.96 -24.28
CA ASP A 264 2.26 9.04 -25.74
C ASP A 264 3.69 9.16 -26.35
N ALA A 265 4.75 9.17 -25.52
CA ALA A 265 6.12 9.29 -26.03
C ALA A 265 6.57 8.00 -26.72
N THR A 266 7.05 8.11 -27.95
CA THR A 266 7.60 7.01 -28.76
C THR A 266 9.13 7.02 -28.82
N ILE A 267 9.76 8.05 -28.27
CA ILE A 267 11.21 8.25 -28.26
C ILE A 267 11.64 8.69 -26.87
N ILE A 268 12.73 8.13 -26.40
CA ILE A 268 13.44 8.54 -25.19
C ILE A 268 14.69 9.32 -25.64
N ASP A 269 14.88 10.52 -25.09
CA ASP A 269 16.01 11.38 -25.44
C ASP A 269 17.32 10.83 -24.86
N SER A 270 17.25 10.32 -23.62
CA SER A 270 18.38 9.63 -22.97
C SER A 270 17.93 8.75 -21.82
N LEU A 271 18.76 7.78 -21.51
CA LEU A 271 18.61 6.88 -20.37
C LEU A 271 19.91 6.87 -19.57
#